data_d19c746bff85ce830c841d3f9ff9f219
#
_entry.id   d19c746bff85ce830c841d3f9ff9f219
#
_cell.length_a   1.000
_cell.length_b   1.000
_cell.length_c   1.000
_cell.angle_alpha   90.00
_cell.angle_beta   90.00
_cell.angle_gamma   90.00
#
_symmetry.space_group_name_H-M   'P 1'
#
loop_
_entity.id
_entity.type
_entity.pdbx_description
1 polymer ?
#
loop_
_entity_poly.entity_id
_entity_poly.type
_entity_poly.pdbx_seq_one_letter_code
_entity_poly.pdbx_strand_id
1 'polypeptide(L)'
;MDSESSRSLRSGLHAEVRADRHVPGSFELVVDGTPQSHVDLGDPTHLFYEYVRRMGHVIDQLPAGPLTAVHLGAGALTLPRYIEATRPGSRQQVVELEPDLIELVREALPFPRGASIRMRYGDAREVLRKLPAGLRGSVDLLVVDVFGGARIPAHVTSLEFYTECAELLSPDGVLLVNAADGSGGAFARGQAATLGVAYSDVAVLAESAVLRGRRFGNFVLVASKGELPLDWMPRLLAGGPHPAALVHGRALRDWIAGAAIVTDQTAIPSPTPNKSVFEQRGGA
;
A
#
# COMPACT_ATOMS: atom_id res chain seq x y z
N MET A 1 23.54 -11.31 16.97
CA MET A 1 23.56 -9.85 17.21
C MET A 1 22.12 -9.39 17.18
N ASP A 2 21.53 -9.26 18.37
CA ASP A 2 20.18 -8.71 18.52
C ASP A 2 20.27 -7.20 18.32
N SER A 3 20.20 -6.72 17.09
CA SER A 3 20.13 -5.30 16.82
C SER A 3 18.66 -4.88 16.78
N GLU A 4 18.06 -4.75 17.96
CA GLU A 4 16.85 -3.95 18.07
C GLU A 4 17.27 -2.49 17.96
N SER A 5 16.87 -1.83 16.88
CA SER A 5 17.01 -0.39 16.71
C SER A 5 15.66 0.26 16.97
N SER A 6 15.60 1.28 17.81
CA SER A 6 14.35 1.96 18.13
C SER A 6 14.49 3.48 18.15
N ARG A 7 13.37 4.19 17.94
CA ARG A 7 13.35 5.65 17.92
C ARG A 7 11.97 6.20 18.28
N SER A 8 11.94 7.29 19.03
CA SER A 8 10.72 8.08 19.21
C SER A 8 10.51 8.98 18.00
N LEU A 9 9.31 8.94 17.43
CA LEU A 9 8.90 9.73 16.27
C LEU A 9 8.41 11.12 16.71
N ARG A 10 8.35 12.06 15.77
CA ARG A 10 7.84 13.43 16.04
C ARG A 10 6.39 13.46 16.46
N SER A 11 5.58 12.53 15.99
CA SER A 11 4.21 12.31 16.43
C SER A 11 4.07 11.84 17.88
N GLY A 12 5.18 11.49 18.56
CA GLY A 12 5.19 10.90 19.90
C GLY A 12 5.05 9.37 19.88
N LEU A 13 4.85 8.75 18.73
CA LEU A 13 4.82 7.30 18.59
C LEU A 13 6.24 6.72 18.75
N HIS A 14 6.32 5.44 19.11
CA HIS A 14 7.58 4.71 19.22
C HIS A 14 7.75 3.70 18.09
N ALA A 15 8.85 3.77 17.34
CA ALA A 15 9.16 2.86 16.27
C ALA A 15 10.34 1.95 16.62
N GLU A 16 10.25 0.69 16.22
CA GLU A 16 11.28 -0.32 16.44
C GLU A 16 11.48 -1.14 15.16
N VAL A 17 12.73 -1.49 14.87
CA VAL A 17 13.08 -2.50 13.87
C VAL A 17 13.57 -3.72 14.63
N ARG A 18 12.89 -4.84 14.47
CA ARG A 18 13.18 -6.12 15.14
C ARG A 18 13.56 -7.16 14.11
N ALA A 19 14.55 -8.00 14.45
CA ALA A 19 14.85 -9.18 13.64
C ALA A 19 13.68 -10.18 13.71
N ASP A 20 13.31 -10.74 12.56
CA ASP A 20 12.36 -11.85 12.51
C ASP A 20 13.00 -13.10 13.14
N ARG A 21 12.30 -13.72 14.09
CA ARG A 21 12.81 -14.90 14.83
C ARG A 21 12.79 -16.18 13.99
N HIS A 22 12.00 -16.20 12.93
CA HIS A 22 11.74 -17.39 12.11
C HIS A 22 12.43 -17.33 10.75
N VAL A 23 12.71 -16.12 10.23
CA VAL A 23 13.32 -15.92 8.91
C VAL A 23 14.63 -15.13 9.08
N PRO A 24 15.78 -15.81 9.10
CA PRO A 24 17.08 -15.13 9.23
C PRO A 24 17.30 -14.09 8.12
N GLY A 25 17.73 -12.88 8.50
CA GLY A 25 17.93 -11.78 7.55
C GLY A 25 16.68 -10.95 7.25
N SER A 26 15.55 -11.34 7.83
CA SER A 26 14.31 -10.57 7.77
C SER A 26 14.10 -9.74 9.02
N PHE A 27 13.36 -8.63 8.86
CA PHE A 27 13.10 -7.65 9.91
C PHE A 27 11.66 -7.16 9.85
N GLU A 28 11.10 -6.88 11.01
CA GLU A 28 9.79 -6.27 11.17
C GLU A 28 9.94 -4.84 11.69
N LEU A 29 9.26 -3.90 11.05
CA LEU A 29 9.04 -2.56 11.58
C LEU A 29 7.75 -2.56 12.40
N VAL A 30 7.87 -2.16 13.66
CA VAL A 30 6.75 -2.07 14.60
C VAL A 30 6.62 -0.62 15.05
N VAL A 31 5.39 -0.08 15.04
CA VAL A 31 5.11 1.27 15.55
C VAL A 31 4.03 1.16 16.62
N ASP A 32 4.30 1.64 17.83
CA ASP A 32 3.44 1.49 19.01
C ASP A 32 2.90 0.06 19.21
N GLY A 33 3.79 -0.91 19.09
CA GLY A 33 3.44 -2.33 19.22
C GLY A 33 2.65 -2.92 18.04
N THR A 34 2.36 -2.13 17.00
CA THR A 34 1.65 -2.58 15.81
C THR A 34 2.64 -2.87 14.67
N PRO A 35 2.71 -4.11 14.15
CA PRO A 35 3.49 -4.44 12.97
C PRO A 35 3.05 -3.63 11.75
N GLN A 36 3.98 -2.91 11.14
CA GLN A 36 3.72 -2.03 9.99
C GLN A 36 4.31 -2.56 8.68
N SER A 37 5.50 -3.14 8.75
CA SER A 37 6.21 -3.62 7.56
C SER A 37 7.10 -4.81 7.91
N HIS A 38 7.36 -5.64 6.91
CA HIS A 38 8.35 -6.71 6.98
C HIS A 38 9.28 -6.61 5.77
N VAL A 39 10.57 -6.76 5.99
CA VAL A 39 11.63 -6.66 4.96
C VAL A 39 12.56 -7.85 5.09
N ASP A 40 12.78 -8.55 4.00
CA ASP A 40 13.85 -9.54 3.86
C ASP A 40 15.02 -8.87 3.12
N LEU A 41 16.15 -8.71 3.81
CA LEU A 41 17.35 -8.10 3.21
C LEU A 41 18.11 -9.09 2.30
N GLY A 42 17.93 -10.38 2.52
CA GLY A 42 18.53 -11.44 1.70
C GLY A 42 17.75 -11.68 0.41
N ASP A 43 16.43 -11.51 0.46
CA ASP A 43 15.53 -11.63 -0.68
C ASP A 43 14.46 -10.53 -0.67
N PRO A 44 14.72 -9.35 -1.23
CA PRO A 44 13.74 -8.26 -1.31
C PRO A 44 12.50 -8.60 -2.14
N THR A 45 12.46 -9.74 -2.85
CA THR A 45 11.28 -10.21 -3.57
C THR A 45 10.32 -11.00 -2.67
N HIS A 46 10.77 -11.39 -1.48
CA HIS A 46 9.95 -12.06 -0.49
C HIS A 46 9.01 -11.05 0.21
N LEU A 47 7.76 -11.02 -0.19
CA LEU A 47 6.72 -10.15 0.38
C LEU A 47 5.92 -10.92 1.44
N PHE A 48 6.20 -10.65 2.70
CA PHE A 48 5.63 -11.39 3.84
C PHE A 48 4.14 -11.13 4.03
N TYR A 49 3.74 -9.83 4.11
CA TYR A 49 2.32 -9.50 4.30
C TYR A 49 1.50 -9.75 3.04
N GLU A 50 0.33 -10.36 3.24
CA GLU A 50 -0.55 -10.79 2.15
C GLU A 50 -1.01 -9.65 1.24
N TYR A 51 -1.27 -8.45 1.78
CA TYR A 51 -1.69 -7.31 0.97
C TYR A 51 -0.52 -6.76 0.14
N VAL A 52 0.68 -6.72 0.71
CA VAL A 52 1.90 -6.28 -0.01
C VAL A 52 2.20 -7.25 -1.15
N ARG A 53 2.04 -8.57 -0.93
CA ARG A 53 2.19 -9.59 -1.97
C ARG A 53 1.19 -9.40 -3.11
N ARG A 54 -0.07 -9.06 -2.79
CA ARG A 54 -1.08 -8.75 -3.82
C ARG A 54 -0.71 -7.51 -4.62
N MET A 55 -0.16 -6.49 -3.98
CA MET A 55 0.41 -5.33 -4.69
C MET A 55 1.60 -5.74 -5.58
N GLY A 56 2.50 -6.59 -5.09
CA GLY A 56 3.60 -7.17 -5.87
C GLY A 56 3.09 -7.91 -7.12
N HIS A 57 2.05 -8.73 -6.99
CA HIS A 57 1.43 -9.40 -8.14
C HIS A 57 0.90 -8.44 -9.20
N VAL A 58 0.32 -7.29 -8.80
CA VAL A 58 -0.08 -6.26 -9.77
C VAL A 58 1.15 -5.63 -10.44
N ILE A 59 2.19 -5.31 -9.67
CA ILE A 59 3.44 -4.75 -10.19
C ILE A 59 4.07 -5.69 -11.23
N ASP A 60 4.02 -7.01 -11.00
CA ASP A 60 4.57 -8.01 -11.91
C ASP A 60 3.82 -8.08 -13.25
N GLN A 61 2.53 -7.69 -13.28
CA GLN A 61 1.73 -7.66 -14.50
C GLN A 61 1.90 -6.37 -15.31
N LEU A 62 2.54 -5.34 -14.76
CA LEU A 62 2.86 -4.13 -15.52
C LEU A 62 3.87 -4.44 -16.64
N PRO A 63 3.90 -3.65 -17.72
CA PRO A 63 4.87 -3.83 -18.80
C PRO A 63 6.30 -4.00 -18.29
N ALA A 64 7.08 -4.85 -18.94
CA ALA A 64 8.45 -5.14 -18.53
C ALA A 64 9.37 -3.89 -18.61
N GLY A 65 10.35 -3.82 -17.73
CA GLY A 65 11.32 -2.74 -17.68
C GLY A 65 11.20 -1.85 -16.42
N PRO A 66 11.98 -0.77 -16.37
CA PRO A 66 11.99 0.15 -15.25
C PRO A 66 10.68 0.94 -15.16
N LEU A 67 10.28 1.30 -13.93
CA LEU A 67 9.08 2.07 -13.63
C LEU A 67 9.43 3.46 -13.11
N THR A 68 8.56 4.43 -13.39
CA THR A 68 8.46 5.67 -12.62
C THR A 68 7.38 5.46 -11.56
N ALA A 69 7.77 5.34 -10.29
CA ALA A 69 6.85 5.03 -9.20
C ALA A 69 6.78 6.14 -8.16
N VAL A 70 5.59 6.33 -7.58
CA VAL A 70 5.34 7.20 -6.43
C VAL A 70 4.71 6.36 -5.33
N HIS A 71 5.25 6.45 -4.12
CA HIS A 71 4.72 5.78 -2.93
C HIS A 71 4.30 6.84 -1.90
N LEU A 72 3.06 6.83 -1.52
CA LEU A 72 2.52 7.61 -0.40
C LEU A 72 2.42 6.68 0.80
N GLY A 73 3.23 6.97 1.83
CA GLY A 73 3.56 6.05 2.92
C GLY A 73 4.82 5.24 2.60
N ALA A 74 5.74 5.19 3.53
CA ALA A 74 7.03 4.51 3.35
C ALA A 74 7.10 3.17 4.10
N GLY A 75 6.66 3.14 5.36
CA GLY A 75 6.95 2.03 6.25
C GLY A 75 8.45 1.71 6.25
N ALA A 76 8.82 0.43 6.13
CA ALA A 76 10.20 0.00 5.95
C ALA A 76 10.65 -0.05 4.47
N LEU A 77 9.92 0.59 3.57
CA LEU A 77 10.18 0.63 2.12
C LEU A 77 10.16 -0.76 1.45
N THR A 78 9.27 -1.64 1.87
CA THR A 78 9.15 -3.00 1.33
C THR A 78 8.88 -3.00 -0.18
N LEU A 79 7.85 -2.29 -0.66
CA LEU A 79 7.57 -2.20 -2.10
C LEU A 79 8.64 -1.46 -2.90
N PRO A 80 9.21 -0.34 -2.42
CA PRO A 80 10.35 0.27 -3.10
C PRO A 80 11.55 -0.68 -3.27
N ARG A 81 11.85 -1.52 -2.28
CA ARG A 81 12.92 -2.54 -2.37
C ARG A 81 12.56 -3.65 -3.37
N TYR A 82 11.31 -4.09 -3.36
CA TYR A 82 10.78 -5.06 -4.31
C TYR A 82 10.93 -4.57 -5.75
N ILE A 83 10.53 -3.32 -6.03
CA ILE A 83 10.65 -2.72 -7.37
C ILE A 83 12.12 -2.60 -7.78
N GLU A 84 13.01 -2.19 -6.87
CA GLU A 84 14.45 -2.11 -7.17
C GLU A 84 15.02 -3.48 -7.56
N ALA A 85 14.59 -4.55 -6.88
CA ALA A 85 15.07 -5.91 -7.13
C ALA A 85 14.48 -6.51 -8.43
N THR A 86 13.19 -6.28 -8.72
CA THR A 86 12.48 -6.90 -9.84
C THR A 86 12.48 -6.03 -11.11
N ARG A 87 12.67 -4.71 -10.97
CA ARG A 87 12.59 -3.69 -12.02
C ARG A 87 13.79 -2.74 -11.96
N PRO A 88 15.02 -3.25 -12.15
CA PRO A 88 16.23 -2.43 -12.02
C PRO A 88 16.20 -1.22 -12.96
N GLY A 89 16.70 -0.07 -12.47
CA GLY A 89 16.66 1.21 -13.19
C GLY A 89 15.38 2.01 -12.98
N SER A 90 14.45 1.53 -12.17
CA SER A 90 13.24 2.27 -11.80
C SER A 90 13.58 3.55 -11.04
N ARG A 91 12.76 4.59 -11.22
CA ARG A 91 12.86 5.87 -10.50
C ARG A 91 11.69 6.00 -9.53
N GLN A 92 11.99 6.11 -8.25
CA GLN A 92 10.98 6.05 -7.23
C GLN A 92 10.98 7.32 -6.36
N GLN A 93 9.81 7.89 -6.11
CA GLN A 93 9.57 8.92 -5.12
C GLN A 93 8.79 8.30 -3.96
N VAL A 94 9.26 8.49 -2.74
CA VAL A 94 8.58 7.98 -1.54
C VAL A 94 8.27 9.15 -0.62
N VAL A 95 7.03 9.27 -0.21
CA VAL A 95 6.54 10.32 0.68
C VAL A 95 6.28 9.72 2.05
N GLU A 96 6.87 10.31 3.08
CA GLU A 96 6.69 9.88 4.48
C GLU A 96 6.48 11.10 5.39
N LEU A 97 5.54 10.96 6.32
CA LEU A 97 5.23 12.02 7.28
C LEU A 97 6.32 12.15 8.36
N GLU A 98 6.91 11.01 8.77
CA GLU A 98 7.83 10.89 9.89
C GLU A 98 9.30 10.74 9.41
N PRO A 99 10.10 11.82 9.36
CA PRO A 99 11.51 11.72 8.97
C PRO A 99 12.31 10.79 9.86
N ASP A 100 12.01 10.79 11.18
CA ASP A 100 12.72 9.97 12.16
C ASP A 100 12.51 8.47 11.93
N LEU A 101 11.35 8.07 11.36
CA LEU A 101 11.09 6.70 10.92
C LEU A 101 12.05 6.29 9.79
N ILE A 102 12.24 7.17 8.82
CA ILE A 102 13.13 6.89 7.68
C ILE A 102 14.61 6.84 8.10
N GLU A 103 15.01 7.67 9.06
CA GLU A 103 16.37 7.59 9.63
C GLU A 103 16.58 6.24 10.31
N LEU A 104 15.65 5.80 11.17
CA LEU A 104 15.68 4.49 11.80
C LEU A 104 15.77 3.35 10.76
N VAL A 105 14.88 3.39 9.76
CA VAL A 105 14.84 2.37 8.69
C VAL A 105 16.13 2.34 7.90
N ARG A 106 16.74 3.49 7.58
CA ARG A 106 18.03 3.55 6.85
C ARG A 106 19.20 3.03 7.64
N GLU A 107 19.21 3.29 8.94
CA GLU A 107 20.26 2.80 9.85
C GLU A 107 20.20 1.29 10.03
N ALA A 108 18.99 0.75 10.29
CA ALA A 108 18.78 -0.66 10.55
C ALA A 108 18.74 -1.51 9.26
N LEU A 109 18.16 -0.98 8.19
CA LEU A 109 17.89 -1.67 6.93
C LEU A 109 18.47 -0.86 5.76
N PRO A 110 19.78 -0.90 5.51
CA PRO A 110 20.40 -0.09 4.46
C PRO A 110 19.85 -0.41 3.08
N PHE A 111 19.78 0.62 2.21
CA PHE A 111 19.34 0.46 0.83
C PHE A 111 20.39 -0.24 -0.03
N PRO A 112 19.95 -0.96 -1.08
CA PRO A 112 20.86 -1.43 -2.13
C PRO A 112 21.65 -0.27 -2.73
N ARG A 113 22.92 -0.50 -3.03
CA ARG A 113 23.76 0.50 -3.70
C ARG A 113 23.21 0.79 -5.08
N GLY A 114 23.07 2.07 -5.42
CA GLY A 114 22.58 2.52 -6.73
C GLY A 114 21.05 2.63 -6.85
N ALA A 115 20.29 2.29 -5.80
CA ALA A 115 18.84 2.45 -5.81
C ALA A 115 18.42 3.91 -6.04
N SER A 116 17.55 4.16 -7.03
CA SER A 116 17.05 5.50 -7.35
C SER A 116 15.75 5.80 -6.60
N ILE A 117 15.84 5.83 -5.27
CA ILE A 117 14.74 6.10 -4.34
C ILE A 117 14.94 7.49 -3.71
N ARG A 118 14.07 8.43 -4.04
CA ARG A 118 14.09 9.79 -3.47
C ARG A 118 13.04 9.92 -2.37
N MET A 119 13.49 10.18 -1.15
CA MET A 119 12.61 10.47 -0.01
C MET A 119 12.11 11.91 -0.05
N ARG A 120 10.84 12.10 0.31
CA ARG A 120 10.18 13.38 0.53
C ARG A 120 9.43 13.31 1.86
N TYR A 121 9.47 14.39 2.61
CA TYR A 121 8.90 14.44 3.95
C TYR A 121 7.71 15.38 4.00
N GLY A 122 6.66 14.94 4.67
CA GLY A 122 5.44 15.69 4.91
C GLY A 122 4.17 14.88 4.65
N ASP A 123 3.04 15.55 4.80
CA ASP A 123 1.72 14.96 4.53
C ASP A 123 1.62 14.46 3.09
N ALA A 124 1.05 13.26 2.92
CA ALA A 124 0.98 12.56 1.64
C ALA A 124 0.31 13.40 0.55
N ARG A 125 -0.84 14.01 0.83
CA ARG A 125 -1.60 14.81 -0.13
C ARG A 125 -0.95 16.15 -0.41
N GLU A 126 -0.38 16.80 0.61
CA GLU A 126 0.34 18.07 0.43
C GLU A 126 1.59 17.90 -0.42
N VAL A 127 2.36 16.83 -0.17
CA VAL A 127 3.58 16.54 -0.94
C VAL A 127 3.24 16.10 -2.35
N LEU A 128 2.17 15.31 -2.55
CA LEU A 128 1.68 14.91 -3.88
C LEU A 128 1.47 16.13 -4.79
N ARG A 129 0.84 17.19 -4.29
CA ARG A 129 0.62 18.46 -5.02
C ARG A 129 1.91 19.21 -5.37
N LYS A 130 2.97 18.98 -4.59
CA LYS A 130 4.29 19.64 -4.72
C LYS A 130 5.30 18.79 -5.47
N LEU A 131 4.92 17.62 -5.98
CA LEU A 131 5.79 16.77 -6.78
C LEU A 131 6.24 17.50 -8.06
N PRO A 132 7.45 17.20 -8.59
CA PRO A 132 7.93 17.84 -9.81
C PRO A 132 6.94 17.74 -10.97
N ALA A 133 6.76 18.84 -11.71
CA ALA A 133 5.83 18.91 -12.83
C ALA A 133 6.07 17.82 -13.88
N GLY A 134 7.32 17.38 -14.07
CA GLY A 134 7.68 16.29 -14.99
C GLY A 134 7.15 14.91 -14.59
N LEU A 135 6.55 14.75 -13.40
CA LEU A 135 5.87 13.52 -13.01
C LEU A 135 4.39 13.51 -13.43
N ARG A 136 3.81 14.66 -13.77
CA ARG A 136 2.42 14.70 -14.23
C ARG A 136 2.27 13.94 -15.55
N GLY A 137 1.33 12.99 -15.57
CA GLY A 137 1.04 12.15 -16.73
C GLY A 137 2.14 11.15 -17.10
N SER A 138 3.14 10.90 -16.22
CA SER A 138 4.29 10.04 -16.52
C SER A 138 4.59 8.99 -15.43
N VAL A 139 3.75 8.87 -14.40
CA VAL A 139 3.90 7.89 -13.34
C VAL A 139 3.25 6.58 -13.78
N ASP A 140 4.01 5.49 -13.79
CA ASP A 140 3.53 4.16 -14.17
C ASP A 140 2.82 3.47 -13.01
N LEU A 141 3.26 3.76 -11.78
CA LEU A 141 2.72 3.17 -10.56
C LEU A 141 2.63 4.22 -9.45
N LEU A 142 1.42 4.38 -8.88
CA LEU A 142 1.22 5.16 -7.67
C LEU A 142 0.65 4.26 -6.58
N VAL A 143 1.32 4.18 -5.44
CA VAL A 143 0.91 3.38 -4.28
C VAL A 143 0.44 4.31 -3.17
N VAL A 144 -0.75 4.07 -2.61
CA VAL A 144 -1.29 4.75 -1.44
C VAL A 144 -1.40 3.73 -0.30
N ASP A 145 -0.45 3.79 0.62
CA ASP A 145 -0.38 2.95 1.81
C ASP A 145 -0.10 3.82 3.05
N VAL A 146 -1.04 4.75 3.30
CA VAL A 146 -0.92 5.81 4.31
C VAL A 146 -1.73 5.45 5.53
N PHE A 147 -1.07 5.39 6.67
CA PHE A 147 -1.70 5.17 7.96
C PHE A 147 -1.25 6.21 8.99
N GLY A 148 -2.20 6.76 9.75
CA GLY A 148 -1.96 7.49 10.99
C GLY A 148 -2.27 6.56 12.17
N GLY A 149 -1.25 5.95 12.75
CA GLY A 149 -1.44 4.81 13.66
C GLY A 149 -2.05 3.62 12.92
N ALA A 150 -3.24 3.16 13.37
CA ALA A 150 -3.94 2.01 12.79
C ALA A 150 -5.04 2.39 11.77
N ARG A 151 -5.14 3.67 11.37
CA ARG A 151 -6.24 4.18 10.53
C ARG A 151 -5.72 4.96 9.33
N ILE A 152 -6.44 4.85 8.22
CA ILE A 152 -6.21 5.68 7.03
C ILE A 152 -6.82 7.07 7.33
N PRO A 153 -6.08 8.18 7.18
CA PRO A 153 -6.60 9.53 7.39
C PRO A 153 -7.67 9.90 6.36
N ALA A 154 -8.70 10.66 6.79
CA ALA A 154 -9.84 11.02 5.94
C ALA A 154 -9.43 11.73 4.65
N HIS A 155 -8.48 12.67 4.71
CA HIS A 155 -8.10 13.55 3.59
C HIS A 155 -7.38 12.84 2.43
N VAL A 156 -7.04 11.55 2.57
CA VAL A 156 -6.48 10.70 1.51
C VAL A 156 -7.45 9.61 1.06
N THR A 157 -8.77 9.83 1.21
CA THR A 157 -9.82 8.86 0.88
C THR A 157 -10.94 9.43 -0.01
N SER A 158 -10.80 10.67 -0.47
CA SER A 158 -11.83 11.39 -1.21
C SER A 158 -11.66 11.31 -2.72
N LEU A 159 -12.73 11.62 -3.45
CA LEU A 159 -12.72 11.76 -4.91
C LEU A 159 -11.70 12.81 -5.36
N GLU A 160 -11.62 13.93 -4.65
CA GLU A 160 -10.68 15.01 -4.96
C GLU A 160 -9.24 14.52 -4.83
N PHE A 161 -8.91 13.77 -3.78
CA PHE A 161 -7.59 13.15 -3.62
C PHE A 161 -7.29 12.16 -4.72
N TYR A 162 -8.22 11.27 -5.08
CA TYR A 162 -8.00 10.30 -6.15
C TYR A 162 -7.90 10.95 -7.53
N THR A 163 -8.57 12.07 -7.75
CA THR A 163 -8.40 12.89 -8.96
C THR A 163 -7.00 13.50 -9.02
N GLU A 164 -6.50 14.02 -7.92
CA GLU A 164 -5.11 14.51 -7.81
C GLU A 164 -4.09 13.39 -8.10
N CYS A 165 -4.35 12.16 -7.63
CA CYS A 165 -3.53 10.99 -7.97
C CYS A 165 -3.57 10.68 -9.49
N ALA A 166 -4.77 10.74 -10.10
CA ALA A 166 -4.95 10.45 -11.53
C ALA A 166 -4.18 11.43 -12.44
N GLU A 167 -3.97 12.68 -12.01
CA GLU A 167 -3.17 13.66 -12.76
C GLU A 167 -1.70 13.27 -12.91
N LEU A 168 -1.15 12.49 -11.97
CA LEU A 168 0.25 12.04 -12.04
C LEU A 168 0.41 10.83 -12.94
N LEU A 169 -0.60 9.95 -13.00
CA LEU A 169 -0.52 8.69 -13.72
C LEU A 169 -0.47 8.90 -15.24
N SER A 170 0.41 8.13 -15.88
CA SER A 170 0.40 7.93 -17.33
C SER A 170 -0.95 7.36 -17.80
N PRO A 171 -1.26 7.34 -19.11
CA PRO A 171 -2.52 6.79 -19.61
C PRO A 171 -2.81 5.36 -19.12
N ASP A 172 -1.78 4.51 -19.07
CA ASP A 172 -1.85 3.12 -18.62
C ASP A 172 -1.31 2.93 -17.19
N GLY A 173 -1.04 4.03 -16.49
CA GLY A 173 -0.53 4.01 -15.13
C GLY A 173 -1.55 3.45 -14.14
N VAL A 174 -1.05 2.74 -13.13
CA VAL A 174 -1.85 2.04 -12.14
C VAL A 174 -1.74 2.69 -10.78
N LEU A 175 -2.89 2.90 -10.14
CA LEU A 175 -3.03 3.25 -8.74
C LEU A 175 -3.28 1.98 -7.91
N LEU A 176 -2.50 1.80 -6.84
CA LEU A 176 -2.74 0.80 -5.79
C LEU A 176 -3.11 1.52 -4.49
N VAL A 177 -4.19 1.11 -3.86
CA VAL A 177 -4.61 1.66 -2.56
C VAL A 177 -4.77 0.53 -1.55
N ASN A 178 -4.09 0.61 -0.42
CA ASN A 178 -4.37 -0.26 0.72
C ASN A 178 -5.52 0.33 1.53
N ALA A 179 -6.65 -0.37 1.55
CA ALA A 179 -7.82 0.00 2.36
C ALA A 179 -8.03 -1.05 3.45
N ALA A 180 -7.87 -0.65 4.72
CA ALA A 180 -8.15 -1.51 5.87
C ALA A 180 -9.58 -1.30 6.35
N ASP A 181 -10.37 -2.38 6.44
CA ASP A 181 -11.77 -2.31 6.84
C ASP A 181 -12.20 -3.53 7.68
N GLY A 182 -13.30 -3.34 8.40
CA GLY A 182 -13.87 -4.32 9.32
C GLY A 182 -15.11 -5.03 8.78
N SER A 183 -15.97 -5.41 9.72
CA SER A 183 -17.23 -6.10 9.42
C SER A 183 -18.12 -5.28 8.48
N GLY A 184 -18.59 -5.95 7.43
CA GLY A 184 -19.44 -5.35 6.40
C GLY A 184 -18.71 -4.70 5.23
N GLY A 185 -17.44 -4.27 5.38
CA GLY A 185 -16.64 -3.71 4.30
C GLY A 185 -17.16 -2.38 3.71
N ALA A 186 -17.88 -1.58 4.50
CA ALA A 186 -18.55 -0.37 4.01
C ALA A 186 -17.55 0.71 3.57
N PHE A 187 -16.45 0.87 4.33
CA PHE A 187 -15.39 1.80 3.98
C PHE A 187 -14.73 1.40 2.65
N ALA A 188 -14.32 0.15 2.50
CA ALA A 188 -13.66 -0.33 1.28
C ALA A 188 -14.56 -0.25 0.05
N ARG A 189 -15.88 -0.52 0.21
CA ARG A 189 -16.87 -0.35 -0.87
C ARG A 189 -17.02 1.12 -1.28
N GLY A 190 -17.06 2.03 -0.30
CA GLY A 190 -17.09 3.47 -0.57
C GLY A 190 -15.83 3.93 -1.31
N GLN A 191 -14.66 3.43 -0.94
CA GLN A 191 -13.42 3.73 -1.64
C GLN A 191 -13.42 3.18 -3.08
N ALA A 192 -13.86 1.95 -3.30
CA ALA A 192 -13.97 1.36 -4.64
C ALA A 192 -15.00 2.10 -5.53
N ALA A 193 -16.14 2.50 -4.95
CA ALA A 193 -17.14 3.32 -5.65
C ALA A 193 -16.55 4.70 -6.03
N THR A 194 -15.81 5.33 -5.13
CA THR A 194 -15.17 6.63 -5.35
C THR A 194 -14.10 6.55 -6.44
N LEU A 195 -13.28 5.51 -6.43
CA LEU A 195 -12.30 5.24 -7.49
C LEU A 195 -12.98 5.06 -8.85
N GLY A 196 -14.13 4.38 -8.92
CA GLY A 196 -14.90 4.20 -10.15
C GLY A 196 -15.45 5.50 -10.78
N VAL A 197 -15.38 6.64 -10.08
CA VAL A 197 -15.68 7.96 -10.65
C VAL A 197 -14.44 8.59 -11.29
N ALA A 198 -13.28 8.39 -10.69
CA ALA A 198 -12.01 9.00 -11.12
C ALA A 198 -11.25 8.16 -12.17
N TYR A 199 -11.52 6.85 -12.26
CA TYR A 199 -10.81 5.90 -13.09
C TYR A 199 -11.78 5.06 -13.93
N SER A 200 -11.35 4.68 -15.14
CA SER A 200 -12.16 3.90 -16.07
C SER A 200 -12.24 2.43 -15.71
N ASP A 201 -11.20 1.88 -15.10
CA ASP A 201 -11.14 0.47 -14.71
C ASP A 201 -10.68 0.34 -13.26
N VAL A 202 -11.44 -0.45 -12.47
CA VAL A 202 -11.21 -0.65 -11.03
C VAL A 202 -11.39 -2.11 -10.68
N ALA A 203 -10.49 -2.63 -9.85
CA ALA A 203 -10.56 -3.98 -9.29
C ALA A 203 -10.26 -3.99 -7.78
N VAL A 204 -10.72 -5.03 -7.10
CA VAL A 204 -10.48 -5.24 -5.66
C VAL A 204 -9.90 -6.62 -5.44
N LEU A 205 -8.79 -6.69 -4.70
CA LEU A 205 -8.11 -7.91 -4.33
C LEU A 205 -8.17 -8.06 -2.80
N ALA A 206 -8.79 -9.11 -2.31
CA ALA A 206 -8.81 -9.42 -0.87
C ALA A 206 -9.16 -10.89 -0.64
N GLU A 207 -8.89 -11.38 0.56
CA GLU A 207 -9.36 -12.71 0.94
C GLU A 207 -10.89 -12.80 0.91
N SER A 208 -11.38 -13.96 0.55
CA SER A 208 -12.82 -14.20 0.47
C SER A 208 -13.59 -13.94 1.77
N ALA A 209 -12.95 -14.13 2.93
CA ALA A 209 -13.58 -13.83 4.23
C ALA A 209 -13.68 -12.32 4.47
N VAL A 210 -12.66 -11.56 4.04
CA VAL A 210 -12.61 -10.09 4.11
C VAL A 210 -13.62 -9.47 3.14
N LEU A 211 -13.65 -9.94 1.87
CA LEU A 211 -14.64 -9.50 0.86
C LEU A 211 -16.09 -9.69 1.32
N ARG A 212 -16.35 -10.76 2.05
CA ARG A 212 -17.69 -11.04 2.63
C ARG A 212 -17.96 -10.30 3.93
N GLY A 213 -17.04 -9.44 4.39
CA GLY A 213 -17.17 -8.67 5.63
C GLY A 213 -17.21 -9.52 6.90
N ARG A 214 -16.64 -10.74 6.87
CA ARG A 214 -16.65 -11.67 8.02
C ARG A 214 -15.52 -11.40 9.03
N ARG A 215 -14.46 -10.70 8.60
CA ARG A 215 -13.36 -10.31 9.46
C ARG A 215 -12.73 -8.98 8.97
N PHE A 216 -12.01 -8.32 9.85
CA PHE A 216 -11.15 -7.20 9.51
C PHE A 216 -10.00 -7.66 8.61
N GLY A 217 -9.61 -6.84 7.65
CA GLY A 217 -8.47 -7.11 6.77
C GLY A 217 -8.22 -6.02 5.75
N ASN A 218 -7.21 -6.26 4.93
CA ASN A 218 -6.80 -5.34 3.88
C ASN A 218 -7.46 -5.69 2.56
N PHE A 219 -7.95 -4.66 1.90
CA PHE A 219 -8.39 -4.64 0.50
C PHE A 219 -7.34 -3.92 -0.31
N VAL A 220 -6.78 -4.54 -1.32
CA VAL A 220 -5.98 -3.85 -2.33
C VAL A 220 -6.92 -3.40 -3.43
N LEU A 221 -7.14 -2.10 -3.53
CA LEU A 221 -7.89 -1.49 -4.61
C LEU A 221 -6.90 -1.15 -5.72
N VAL A 222 -7.25 -1.50 -6.94
CA VAL A 222 -6.43 -1.28 -8.13
C VAL A 222 -7.24 -0.45 -9.10
N ALA A 223 -6.68 0.63 -9.63
CA ALA A 223 -7.39 1.50 -10.55
C ALA A 223 -6.48 2.01 -11.67
N SER A 224 -7.04 2.20 -12.87
CA SER A 224 -6.35 2.77 -14.03
C SER A 224 -7.31 3.61 -14.88
N LYS A 225 -6.74 4.56 -15.63
CA LYS A 225 -7.47 5.27 -16.70
C LYS A 225 -7.58 4.41 -17.96
N GLY A 226 -6.63 3.48 -18.15
CA GLY A 226 -6.66 2.44 -19.16
C GLY A 226 -7.25 1.13 -18.65
N GLU A 227 -7.00 0.04 -19.35
CA GLU A 227 -7.38 -1.32 -18.95
C GLU A 227 -6.36 -1.89 -17.95
N LEU A 228 -6.85 -2.54 -16.88
CA LEU A 228 -6.00 -3.15 -15.87
C LEU A 228 -5.42 -4.50 -16.38
N PRO A 229 -4.13 -4.78 -16.11
CA PRO A 229 -3.49 -6.04 -16.50
C PRO A 229 -3.88 -7.17 -15.54
N LEU A 230 -5.08 -7.74 -15.69
CA LEU A 230 -5.65 -8.70 -14.75
C LEU A 230 -5.63 -10.16 -15.20
N ASP A 231 -5.10 -10.49 -16.37
CA ASP A 231 -5.21 -11.82 -17.00
C ASP A 231 -4.69 -12.97 -16.11
N TRP A 232 -3.56 -12.77 -15.47
CA TRP A 232 -2.95 -13.77 -14.58
C TRP A 232 -3.37 -13.65 -13.12
N MET A 233 -4.05 -12.57 -12.77
CA MET A 233 -4.40 -12.23 -11.40
C MET A 233 -5.15 -13.35 -10.67
N PRO A 234 -6.18 -14.02 -11.24
CA PRO A 234 -6.87 -15.09 -10.54
C PRO A 234 -5.95 -16.25 -10.12
N ARG A 235 -4.95 -16.58 -10.96
CA ARG A 235 -3.97 -17.65 -10.63
C ARG A 235 -3.01 -17.21 -9.54
N LEU A 236 -2.49 -15.98 -9.63
CA LEU A 236 -1.57 -15.42 -8.63
C LEU A 236 -2.24 -15.32 -7.25
N LEU A 237 -3.49 -14.90 -7.21
CA LEU A 237 -4.26 -14.77 -5.97
C LEU A 237 -4.68 -16.10 -5.36
N ALA A 238 -4.82 -17.15 -6.16
CA ALA A 238 -5.16 -18.49 -5.66
C ALA A 238 -3.96 -19.18 -4.98
N GLY A 239 -2.74 -18.75 -5.27
CA GLY A 239 -1.51 -19.30 -4.70
C GLY A 239 -1.19 -18.77 -3.30
N GLY A 240 -0.31 -19.52 -2.62
CA GLY A 240 0.23 -19.12 -1.32
C GLY A 240 -0.68 -19.38 -0.12
N PRO A 241 -0.20 -19.03 1.09
CA PRO A 241 -0.87 -19.39 2.35
C PRO A 241 -2.16 -18.59 2.60
N HIS A 242 -2.40 -17.50 1.88
CA HIS A 242 -3.57 -16.61 2.04
C HIS A 242 -4.25 -16.36 0.70
N PRO A 243 -4.96 -17.36 0.14
CA PRO A 243 -5.65 -17.21 -1.12
C PRO A 243 -6.63 -16.03 -1.11
N ALA A 244 -6.64 -15.27 -2.20
CA ALA A 244 -7.50 -14.11 -2.37
C ALA A 244 -8.37 -14.26 -3.63
N ALA A 245 -9.36 -13.41 -3.75
CA ALA A 245 -10.19 -13.30 -4.93
C ALA A 245 -10.05 -11.92 -5.58
N LEU A 246 -10.21 -11.92 -6.89
CA LEU A 246 -10.35 -10.73 -7.73
C LEU A 246 -11.84 -10.41 -7.86
N VAL A 247 -12.21 -9.17 -7.56
CA VAL A 247 -13.54 -8.62 -7.82
C VAL A 247 -13.40 -7.50 -8.84
N HIS A 248 -13.96 -7.72 -10.06
CA HIS A 248 -13.79 -6.82 -11.19
C HIS A 248 -15.06 -6.79 -12.07
N GLY A 249 -15.25 -5.77 -12.87
CA GLY A 249 -16.32 -5.64 -13.85
C GLY A 249 -17.71 -5.72 -13.21
N ARG A 250 -18.57 -6.66 -13.66
CA ARG A 250 -19.93 -6.81 -13.11
C ARG A 250 -19.90 -7.17 -11.63
N ALA A 251 -19.02 -8.10 -11.23
CA ALA A 251 -18.90 -8.51 -9.83
C ALA A 251 -18.52 -7.34 -8.93
N LEU A 252 -17.69 -6.41 -9.40
CA LEU A 252 -17.36 -5.18 -8.68
C LEU A 252 -18.58 -4.28 -8.52
N ARG A 253 -19.33 -4.03 -9.59
CA ARG A 253 -20.55 -3.23 -9.52
C ARG A 253 -21.57 -3.79 -8.52
N ASP A 254 -21.76 -5.10 -8.54
CA ASP A 254 -22.65 -5.79 -7.59
C ASP A 254 -22.11 -5.67 -6.14
N TRP A 255 -20.79 -5.75 -5.95
CA TRP A 255 -20.15 -5.65 -4.62
C TRP A 255 -20.21 -4.23 -4.03
N ILE A 256 -20.05 -3.18 -4.84
CA ILE A 256 -20.12 -1.78 -4.40
C ILE A 256 -21.52 -1.22 -4.38
N ALA A 257 -22.54 -1.97 -4.84
CA ALA A 257 -23.91 -1.48 -4.99
C ALA A 257 -24.43 -0.72 -3.76
N GLY A 258 -24.88 0.52 -3.97
CA GLY A 258 -25.38 1.40 -2.93
C GLY A 258 -24.31 2.08 -2.05
N ALA A 259 -23.01 1.87 -2.30
CA ALA A 259 -21.97 2.60 -1.61
C ALA A 259 -21.92 4.07 -2.05
N ALA A 260 -21.83 4.98 -1.09
CA ALA A 260 -21.72 6.41 -1.36
C ALA A 260 -20.33 6.78 -1.90
N ILE A 261 -20.29 7.75 -2.82
CA ILE A 261 -19.05 8.41 -3.23
C ILE A 261 -18.54 9.27 -2.07
N VAL A 262 -17.25 9.17 -1.77
CA VAL A 262 -16.61 9.93 -0.70
C VAL A 262 -15.99 11.19 -1.28
N THR A 263 -16.35 12.34 -0.75
CA THR A 263 -15.76 13.66 -1.10
C THR A 263 -14.97 14.20 0.09
N ASP A 264 -14.20 15.27 -0.10
CA ASP A 264 -13.51 15.95 1.01
C ASP A 264 -14.46 16.37 2.14
N GLN A 265 -15.73 16.65 1.83
CA GLN A 265 -16.75 17.04 2.80
C GLN A 265 -17.32 15.85 3.59
N THR A 266 -17.29 14.64 3.02
CA THR A 266 -17.91 13.45 3.62
C THR A 266 -16.88 12.42 4.10
N ALA A 267 -15.60 12.67 3.80
CA ALA A 267 -14.51 11.76 4.14
C ALA A 267 -14.38 11.57 5.66
N ILE A 268 -14.25 10.32 6.07
CA ILE A 268 -13.97 9.92 7.45
C ILE A 268 -12.76 8.99 7.45
N PRO A 269 -11.98 8.93 8.56
CA PRO A 269 -10.90 7.96 8.67
C PRO A 269 -11.43 6.52 8.59
N SER A 270 -10.58 5.57 8.14
CA SER A 270 -10.95 4.15 8.13
C SER A 270 -11.33 3.63 9.52
N PRO A 271 -12.12 2.54 9.63
CA PRO A 271 -12.43 1.93 10.90
C PRO A 271 -11.17 1.52 11.66
N THR A 272 -11.22 1.60 12.99
CA THR A 272 -10.14 1.08 13.85
C THR A 272 -10.21 -0.44 13.89
N PRO A 273 -9.09 -1.17 13.67
CA PRO A 273 -9.07 -2.61 13.88
C PRO A 273 -9.34 -2.94 15.36
N ASN A 274 -10.12 -3.99 15.61
CA ASN A 274 -10.28 -4.51 16.97
C ASN A 274 -8.93 -5.04 17.48
N LYS A 275 -8.60 -4.82 18.75
CA LYS A 275 -7.32 -5.24 19.36
C LYS A 275 -7.02 -6.73 19.14
N SER A 276 -8.02 -7.59 19.11
CA SER A 276 -7.90 -9.04 18.82
C SER A 276 -7.33 -9.38 17.44
N VAL A 277 -7.31 -8.45 16.49
CA VAL A 277 -6.73 -8.68 15.15
C VAL A 277 -5.20 -8.77 15.20
N PHE A 278 -4.58 -8.06 16.13
CA PHE A 278 -3.12 -8.05 16.29
C PHE A 278 -2.64 -9.20 17.22
N GLU A 279 -3.48 -9.66 18.15
CA GLU A 279 -3.16 -10.76 19.08
C GLU A 279 -3.12 -12.14 18.38
N GLN A 280 -3.89 -12.33 17.29
CA GLN A 280 -3.93 -13.59 16.55
C GLN A 280 -2.71 -13.83 15.64
N ARG A 281 -1.88 -12.83 15.39
CA ARG A 281 -0.67 -12.94 14.54
C ARG A 281 0.61 -13.29 15.32
N GLY A 282 0.58 -13.25 16.65
CA GLY A 282 1.71 -13.59 17.52
C GLY A 282 1.75 -15.04 18.01
N GLY A 283 0.87 -15.93 17.54
CA GLY A 283 0.71 -17.28 18.02
C GLY A 283 0.48 -18.33 16.93
N ALA A 284 1.38 -18.42 15.96
CA ALA A 284 1.42 -19.55 15.03
C ALA A 284 2.87 -19.82 14.59
#